data_79404bd7ed86c98fabc3ff3aa81dcbdd
#
_entry.id   79404bd7ed86c98fabc3ff3aa81dcbdd
#
_cell.length_a   1.000
_cell.length_b   1.000
_cell.length_c   1.000
_cell.angle_alpha   90.00
_cell.angle_beta   90.00
_cell.angle_gamma   90.00
#
_symmetry.space_group_name_H-M   'P 1'
#
loop_
_entity.id
_entity.type
_entity.pdbx_description
1 polymer ?
#
loop_
_entity_poly.entity_id
_entity_poly.type
_entity_poly.pdbx_seq_one_letter_code
_entity_poly.pdbx_strand_id
1 'polypeptide(L)'
;GIHALNPELTEFIDDKYKYRVYVSVLTSISLDNHNWIPTTDNRLLRRIIRDYRFRGYSAEDTINRWPRVRRGEDKWIFPYQENADAMFNSAMLYELAALRKFAEPILAQVPESSKANAEAYRLLRFLRYFNYIPTAELPGTSLLREFLGGGSFKY
;
A
#
# COMPACT_ATOMS: atom_id res chain seq x y z
N GLY A 1 -7.39 12.12 0.97
CA GLY A 1 -8.10 11.31 -0.02
C GLY A 1 -7.48 11.46 -1.40
N ILE A 2 -7.96 10.70 -2.40
CA ILE A 2 -7.40 10.68 -3.76
C ILE A 2 -7.51 12.04 -4.50
N HIS A 3 -8.37 12.93 -4.03
CA HIS A 3 -8.57 14.26 -4.61
C HIS A 3 -7.91 15.38 -3.80
N ALA A 4 -7.14 15.07 -2.76
CA ALA A 4 -6.61 16.07 -1.84
C ALA A 4 -5.64 17.06 -2.50
N LEU A 5 -4.95 16.65 -3.57
CA LEU A 5 -4.03 17.49 -4.33
C LEU A 5 -4.67 18.12 -5.57
N ASN A 6 -5.93 17.79 -5.89
CA ASN A 6 -6.64 18.41 -7.01
C ASN A 6 -6.97 19.86 -6.65
N PRO A 7 -6.44 20.86 -7.40
CA PRO A 7 -6.68 22.28 -7.09
C PRO A 7 -8.16 22.68 -7.14
N GLU A 8 -8.96 22.04 -8.00
CA GLU A 8 -10.41 22.32 -8.12
C GLU A 8 -11.17 22.09 -6.81
N LEU A 9 -10.71 21.13 -5.97
CA LEU A 9 -11.38 20.83 -4.72
C LEU A 9 -11.24 21.96 -3.67
N THR A 10 -10.19 22.74 -3.79
CA THR A 10 -9.83 23.76 -2.78
C THR A 10 -9.61 25.14 -3.39
N GLU A 11 -10.20 25.41 -4.57
CA GLU A 11 -10.01 26.69 -5.28
C GLU A 11 -10.45 27.92 -4.48
N PHE A 12 -11.47 27.75 -3.61
CA PHE A 12 -12.00 28.82 -2.74
C PHE A 12 -11.11 29.16 -1.53
N ILE A 13 -10.05 28.39 -1.30
CA ILE A 13 -9.11 28.65 -0.21
C ILE A 13 -7.84 29.24 -0.83
N ASP A 14 -7.37 30.37 -0.32
CA ASP A 14 -6.11 30.99 -0.74
C ASP A 14 -4.94 30.03 -0.45
N ASP A 15 -4.01 29.90 -1.40
CA ASP A 15 -2.86 29.00 -1.29
C ASP A 15 -1.99 29.26 -0.06
N LYS A 16 -1.90 30.51 0.42
CA LYS A 16 -1.17 30.85 1.65
C LYS A 16 -1.68 30.14 2.91
N TYR A 17 -2.91 29.62 2.89
CA TYR A 17 -3.51 28.85 3.98
C TYR A 17 -3.47 27.34 3.76
N LYS A 18 -2.82 26.87 2.69
CA LYS A 18 -2.72 25.46 2.35
C LYS A 18 -1.28 24.99 2.51
N TYR A 19 -1.12 23.80 3.05
CA TYR A 19 0.13 23.05 2.99
C TYR A 19 -0.20 21.63 2.54
N ARG A 20 0.26 21.27 1.35
CA ARG A 20 -0.07 20.02 0.69
C ARG A 20 1.04 19.01 0.88
N VAL A 21 0.69 17.83 1.40
CA VAL A 21 1.65 16.74 1.56
C VAL A 21 1.26 15.57 0.68
N TYR A 22 2.14 15.19 -0.22
CA TYR A 22 2.01 13.96 -1.00
C TYR A 22 2.60 12.79 -0.21
N VAL A 23 1.74 11.85 0.18
CA VAL A 23 2.17 10.65 0.92
C VAL A 23 2.15 9.46 -0.01
N SER A 24 3.29 8.83 -0.23
CA SER A 24 3.40 7.65 -1.08
C SER A 24 4.35 6.61 -0.50
N VAL A 25 4.16 5.37 -0.89
CA VAL A 25 5.11 4.28 -0.65
C VAL A 25 6.10 4.31 -1.81
N LEU A 26 7.24 4.92 -1.60
CA LEU A 26 8.32 4.96 -2.57
C LEU A 26 9.38 3.94 -2.16
N THR A 27 9.28 2.73 -2.70
CA THR A 27 10.26 1.68 -2.41
C THR A 27 11.59 2.02 -3.05
N SER A 28 12.62 2.20 -2.21
CA SER A 28 13.98 2.53 -2.63
C SER A 28 14.95 1.35 -2.53
N ILE A 29 14.43 0.15 -2.26
CA ILE A 29 15.24 -1.05 -2.09
C ILE A 29 15.20 -1.87 -3.37
N SER A 30 16.37 -2.38 -3.79
CA SER A 30 16.48 -3.40 -4.82
C SER A 30 16.67 -4.76 -4.18
N LEU A 31 16.14 -5.80 -4.80
CA LEU A 31 16.38 -7.19 -4.42
C LEU A 31 17.78 -7.63 -4.85
N ASP A 32 18.20 -7.15 -5.99
CA ASP A 32 19.53 -7.34 -6.58
C ASP A 32 19.86 -6.17 -7.54
N ASN A 33 20.95 -6.28 -8.29
CA ASN A 33 21.41 -5.24 -9.22
C ASN A 33 20.44 -4.94 -10.38
N HIS A 34 19.46 -5.81 -10.62
CA HIS A 34 18.55 -5.72 -11.76
C HIS A 34 17.07 -5.67 -11.37
N ASN A 35 16.75 -6.07 -10.13
CA ASN A 35 15.38 -6.22 -9.66
C ASN A 35 15.08 -5.27 -8.50
N TRP A 36 14.32 -4.21 -8.76
CA TRP A 36 13.80 -3.34 -7.71
C TRP A 36 12.43 -3.86 -7.21
N ILE A 37 12.06 -3.43 -6.03
CA ILE A 37 10.75 -3.71 -5.47
C ILE A 37 9.72 -2.75 -6.09
N PRO A 38 8.72 -3.26 -6.84
CA PRO A 38 7.70 -2.39 -7.40
C PRO A 38 6.87 -1.72 -6.29
N THR A 39 6.75 -0.40 -6.33
CA THR A 39 5.88 0.36 -5.44
C THR A 39 4.42 -0.14 -5.47
N THR A 40 3.97 -0.56 -6.64
CA THR A 40 2.63 -1.13 -6.83
C THR A 40 2.41 -2.40 -6.03
N ASP A 41 3.42 -3.27 -5.91
CA ASP A 41 3.32 -4.53 -5.17
C ASP A 41 3.21 -4.27 -3.67
N ASN A 42 4.04 -3.39 -3.14
CA ASN A 42 3.96 -3.00 -1.75
C ASN A 42 2.59 -2.40 -1.40
N ARG A 43 2.08 -1.52 -2.24
CA ARG A 43 0.76 -0.91 -2.07
C ARG A 43 -0.37 -1.94 -2.16
N LEU A 44 -0.28 -2.89 -3.09
CA LEU A 44 -1.26 -3.96 -3.22
C LEU A 44 -1.24 -4.86 -1.98
N LEU A 45 -0.08 -5.25 -1.48
CA LEU A 45 0.06 -6.07 -0.26
C LEU A 45 -0.51 -5.35 0.98
N ARG A 46 -0.19 -4.07 1.18
CA ARG A 46 -0.80 -3.26 2.23
C ARG A 46 -2.33 -3.28 2.14
N ARG A 47 -2.84 -3.10 0.93
CA ARG A 47 -4.29 -3.08 0.69
C ARG A 47 -4.94 -4.44 0.95
N ILE A 48 -4.35 -5.54 0.48
CA ILE A 48 -4.87 -6.90 0.70
C ILE A 48 -5.01 -7.18 2.19
N ILE A 49 -3.97 -6.90 2.97
CA ILE A 49 -3.98 -7.13 4.41
C ILE A 49 -5.04 -6.27 5.09
N ARG A 50 -5.08 -4.96 4.80
CA ARG A 50 -6.06 -4.03 5.39
C ARG A 50 -7.49 -4.41 5.02
N ASP A 51 -7.75 -4.67 3.76
CA ASP A 51 -9.09 -4.96 3.26
C ASP A 51 -9.60 -6.29 3.85
N TYR A 52 -8.73 -7.29 4.00
CA TYR A 52 -9.07 -8.56 4.66
C TYR A 52 -9.36 -8.38 6.14
N ARG A 53 -8.51 -7.66 6.88
CA ARG A 53 -8.61 -7.55 8.33
C ARG A 53 -9.71 -6.62 8.81
N PHE A 54 -9.98 -5.54 8.09
CA PHE A 54 -10.81 -4.44 8.58
C PHE A 54 -12.02 -4.12 7.71
N ARG A 55 -12.12 -4.70 6.52
CA ARG A 55 -13.18 -4.38 5.55
C ARG A 55 -13.96 -5.59 5.06
N GLY A 56 -13.59 -6.80 5.49
CA GLY A 56 -14.27 -8.03 5.10
C GLY A 56 -14.11 -8.45 3.64
N TYR A 57 -13.09 -7.95 2.93
CA TYR A 57 -12.81 -8.37 1.55
C TYR A 57 -11.76 -9.48 1.51
N SER A 58 -11.96 -10.45 0.62
CA SER A 58 -10.94 -11.45 0.33
C SER A 58 -9.76 -10.87 -0.45
N ALA A 59 -8.64 -11.63 -0.52
CA ALA A 59 -7.54 -11.29 -1.41
C ALA A 59 -7.99 -11.28 -2.87
N GLU A 60 -8.84 -12.24 -3.26
CA GLU A 60 -9.42 -12.31 -4.59
C GLU A 60 -10.17 -11.03 -4.96
N ASP A 61 -11.07 -10.56 -4.08
CA ASP A 61 -11.83 -9.32 -4.29
C ASP A 61 -10.90 -8.11 -4.47
N THR A 62 -9.87 -8.02 -3.62
CA THR A 62 -8.94 -6.91 -3.63
C THR A 62 -8.10 -6.92 -4.91
N ILE A 63 -7.58 -8.07 -5.33
CA ILE A 63 -6.81 -8.23 -6.57
C ILE A 63 -7.68 -7.89 -7.78
N ASN A 64 -8.91 -8.41 -7.85
CA ASN A 64 -9.82 -8.12 -8.96
C ASN A 64 -10.20 -6.65 -9.08
N ARG A 65 -10.24 -5.92 -7.96
CA ARG A 65 -10.51 -4.46 -7.92
C ARG A 65 -9.27 -3.60 -8.20
N TRP A 66 -8.08 -4.17 -8.09
CA TRP A 66 -6.82 -3.42 -8.18
C TRP A 66 -6.66 -2.62 -9.48
N PRO A 67 -6.97 -3.15 -10.67
CA PRO A 67 -6.90 -2.37 -11.91
C PRO A 67 -7.75 -1.09 -11.89
N ARG A 68 -8.92 -1.13 -11.22
CA ARG A 68 -9.78 0.07 -11.06
C ARG A 68 -9.14 1.09 -10.13
N VAL A 69 -8.50 0.62 -9.06
CA VAL A 69 -7.76 1.50 -8.14
C VAL A 69 -6.64 2.20 -8.88
N ARG A 70 -5.84 1.46 -9.65
CA ARG A 70 -4.75 2.01 -10.46
C ARG A 70 -5.22 3.09 -11.43
N ARG A 71 -6.30 2.84 -12.16
CA ARG A 71 -6.89 3.87 -13.04
C ARG A 71 -7.32 5.13 -12.27
N GLY A 72 -7.80 4.98 -11.05
CA GLY A 72 -8.12 6.13 -10.18
C GLY A 72 -6.88 6.93 -9.79
N GLU A 73 -5.77 6.26 -9.51
CA GLU A 73 -4.50 6.90 -9.19
C GLU A 73 -3.92 7.64 -10.40
N ASP A 74 -3.91 6.99 -11.56
CA ASP A 74 -3.44 7.58 -12.82
C ASP A 74 -4.25 8.84 -13.20
N LYS A 75 -5.53 8.87 -12.85
CA LYS A 75 -6.41 10.01 -13.19
C LYS A 75 -6.42 11.12 -12.14
N TRP A 76 -6.33 10.76 -10.83
CA TRP A 76 -6.67 11.70 -9.76
C TRP A 76 -5.55 11.94 -8.75
N ILE A 77 -4.42 11.23 -8.86
CA ILE A 77 -3.30 11.40 -7.94
C ILE A 77 -2.05 11.85 -8.70
N PHE A 78 -1.58 11.05 -9.63
CA PHE A 78 -0.30 11.30 -10.27
C PHE A 78 -0.23 12.61 -11.07
N PRO A 79 -1.29 13.07 -11.77
CA PRO A 79 -1.23 14.36 -12.46
C PRO A 79 -1.08 15.58 -11.53
N TYR A 80 -1.42 15.40 -10.25
CA TYR A 80 -1.40 16.49 -9.25
C TYR A 80 -0.30 16.36 -8.21
N GLN A 81 0.58 15.38 -8.31
CA GLN A 81 1.63 15.16 -7.32
C GLN A 81 2.60 16.35 -7.20
N GLU A 82 2.85 17.04 -8.31
CA GLU A 82 3.70 18.23 -8.35
C GLU A 82 3.07 19.46 -7.64
N ASN A 83 1.79 19.41 -7.32
CA ASN A 83 1.11 20.46 -6.54
C ASN A 83 1.38 20.35 -5.04
N ALA A 84 2.15 19.35 -4.60
CA ALA A 84 2.49 19.17 -3.20
C ALA A 84 3.64 20.08 -2.78
N ASP A 85 3.50 20.69 -1.60
CA ASP A 85 4.55 21.50 -0.96
C ASP A 85 5.64 20.61 -0.34
N ALA A 86 5.27 19.39 0.03
CA ALA A 86 6.18 18.38 0.56
C ALA A 86 5.81 16.97 0.13
N MET A 87 6.83 16.10 0.05
CA MET A 87 6.67 14.68 -0.27
C MET A 87 7.08 13.84 0.94
N PHE A 88 6.20 12.94 1.37
CA PHE A 88 6.48 12.01 2.47
C PHE A 88 6.52 10.57 1.96
N ASN A 89 7.69 9.95 2.06
CA ASN A 89 7.85 8.53 1.76
C ASN A 89 7.43 7.68 2.96
N SER A 90 6.35 6.92 2.80
CA SER A 90 5.83 6.03 3.84
C SER A 90 6.38 4.60 3.79
N ALA A 91 7.32 4.30 2.88
CA ALA A 91 7.95 2.99 2.81
C ALA A 91 8.92 2.78 3.97
N MET A 92 8.93 1.58 4.52
CA MET A 92 9.89 1.16 5.54
C MET A 92 10.72 -0.01 5.02
N LEU A 93 12.02 0.00 5.32
CA LEU A 93 12.98 -1.00 4.83
C LEU A 93 12.58 -2.45 5.18
N TYR A 94 11.99 -2.64 6.36
CA TYR A 94 11.59 -3.94 6.90
C TYR A 94 10.11 -4.31 6.62
N GLU A 95 9.42 -3.46 5.90
CA GLU A 95 7.96 -3.55 5.74
C GLU A 95 7.51 -4.88 5.13
N LEU A 96 8.10 -5.28 4.01
CA LEU A 96 7.72 -6.52 3.33
C LEU A 96 7.98 -7.76 4.18
N ALA A 97 9.05 -7.74 4.97
CA ALA A 97 9.35 -8.79 5.93
C ALA A 97 8.28 -8.88 7.05
N ALA A 98 7.78 -7.72 7.51
CA ALA A 98 6.70 -7.65 8.49
C ALA A 98 5.34 -8.05 7.90
N LEU A 99 5.03 -7.59 6.69
CA LEU A 99 3.76 -7.87 6.01
C LEU A 99 3.64 -9.33 5.56
N ARG A 100 4.75 -9.99 5.24
CA ARG A 100 4.78 -11.36 4.74
C ARG A 100 3.96 -12.32 5.59
N LYS A 101 4.13 -12.30 6.91
CA LYS A 101 3.43 -13.17 7.86
C LYS A 101 1.90 -13.08 7.73
N PHE A 102 1.39 -11.91 7.38
CA PHE A 102 -0.05 -11.67 7.25
C PHE A 102 -0.53 -11.90 5.83
N ALA A 103 0.26 -11.53 4.84
CA ALA A 103 -0.12 -11.63 3.44
C ALA A 103 -0.15 -13.07 2.92
N GLU A 104 0.84 -13.90 3.27
CA GLU A 104 0.94 -15.28 2.76
C GLU A 104 -0.33 -16.11 3.00
N PRO A 105 -0.87 -16.22 4.24
CA PRO A 105 -2.06 -17.02 4.47
C PRO A 105 -3.32 -16.46 3.80
N ILE A 106 -3.39 -15.15 3.57
CA ILE A 106 -4.51 -14.51 2.89
C ILE A 106 -4.45 -14.78 1.39
N LEU A 107 -3.27 -14.65 0.79
CA LEU A 107 -3.04 -14.92 -0.63
C LEU A 107 -3.22 -16.41 -0.96
N ALA A 108 -2.84 -17.31 -0.06
CA ALA A 108 -3.00 -18.75 -0.24
C ALA A 108 -4.47 -19.21 -0.26
N GLN A 109 -5.42 -18.38 0.16
CA GLN A 109 -6.85 -18.67 0.10
C GLN A 109 -7.47 -18.40 -1.29
N VAL A 110 -6.74 -17.77 -2.20
CA VAL A 110 -7.26 -17.48 -3.55
C VAL A 110 -7.38 -18.79 -4.34
N PRO A 111 -8.59 -19.14 -4.82
CA PRO A 111 -8.80 -20.38 -5.54
C PRO A 111 -7.98 -20.46 -6.83
N GLU A 112 -7.50 -21.65 -7.19
CA GLU A 112 -6.77 -21.89 -8.44
C GLU A 112 -7.59 -21.53 -9.68
N SER A 113 -8.91 -21.71 -9.62
CA SER A 113 -9.84 -21.38 -10.70
C SER A 113 -10.09 -19.88 -10.86
N SER A 114 -9.63 -19.06 -9.91
CA SER A 114 -9.85 -17.61 -9.93
C SER A 114 -8.94 -16.89 -10.93
N LYS A 115 -9.48 -15.85 -11.56
CA LYS A 115 -8.68 -14.92 -12.40
C LYS A 115 -7.60 -14.19 -11.58
N ALA A 116 -7.78 -14.07 -10.27
CA ALA A 116 -6.81 -13.45 -9.36
C ALA A 116 -5.65 -14.41 -8.98
N ASN A 117 -5.76 -15.71 -9.31
CA ASN A 117 -4.80 -16.72 -8.86
C ASN A 117 -3.37 -16.44 -9.35
N ALA A 118 -3.20 -16.11 -10.63
CA ALA A 118 -1.88 -15.82 -11.19
C ALA A 118 -1.17 -14.69 -10.43
N GLU A 119 -1.89 -13.61 -10.09
CA GLU A 119 -1.36 -12.48 -9.34
C GLU A 119 -1.09 -12.85 -7.87
N ALA A 120 -1.99 -13.59 -7.24
CA ALA A 120 -1.80 -14.10 -5.88
C ALA A 120 -0.54 -14.98 -5.79
N TYR A 121 -0.36 -15.89 -6.74
CA TYR A 121 0.82 -16.76 -6.83
C TYR A 121 2.10 -15.97 -7.06
N ARG A 122 2.07 -14.96 -7.94
CA ARG A 122 3.20 -14.06 -8.19
C ARG A 122 3.62 -13.33 -6.91
N LEU A 123 2.66 -12.78 -6.16
CA LEU A 123 2.92 -12.10 -4.89
C LEU A 123 3.44 -13.06 -3.81
N LEU A 124 2.93 -14.29 -3.75
CA LEU A 124 3.46 -15.31 -2.84
C LEU A 124 4.92 -15.63 -3.14
N ARG A 125 5.28 -15.78 -4.42
CA ARG A 125 6.68 -15.98 -4.81
C ARG A 125 7.56 -14.79 -4.49
N PHE A 126 7.08 -13.58 -4.74
CA PHE A 126 7.77 -12.35 -4.41
C PHE A 126 8.06 -12.24 -2.90
N LEU A 127 7.09 -12.56 -2.05
CA LEU A 127 7.26 -12.53 -0.59
C LEU A 127 8.34 -13.49 -0.07
N ARG A 128 8.68 -14.54 -0.80
CA ARG A 128 9.73 -15.50 -0.41
C ARG A 128 11.14 -14.90 -0.37
N TYR A 129 11.37 -13.78 -1.01
CA TYR A 129 12.64 -13.05 -0.94
C TYR A 129 12.88 -12.37 0.41
N PHE A 130 11.87 -12.27 1.27
CA PHE A 130 11.94 -11.59 2.56
C PHE A 130 11.83 -12.60 3.71
N ASN A 131 12.74 -12.53 4.66
CA ASN A 131 12.60 -13.31 5.89
C ASN A 131 11.52 -12.72 6.80
N TYR A 132 10.87 -13.57 7.60
CA TYR A 132 9.92 -13.11 8.61
C TYR A 132 10.64 -12.30 9.70
N ILE A 133 10.01 -11.22 10.12
CA ILE A 133 10.41 -10.49 11.31
C ILE A 133 9.27 -10.45 12.33
N PRO A 134 9.59 -10.44 13.64
CA PRO A 134 8.62 -10.26 14.71
C PRO A 134 7.93 -8.89 14.57
N THR A 135 6.59 -8.86 14.66
CA THR A 135 5.83 -7.62 14.59
C THR A 135 5.36 -7.14 15.98
N ALA A 136 5.60 -7.93 17.02
CA ALA A 136 5.23 -7.58 18.40
C ALA A 136 5.94 -6.31 18.88
N GLU A 137 7.20 -6.15 18.49
CA GLU A 137 8.06 -5.03 18.90
C GLU A 137 7.86 -3.74 18.08
N LEU A 138 7.00 -3.78 17.06
CA LEU A 138 6.70 -2.58 16.29
C LEU A 138 6.00 -1.55 17.18
N PRO A 139 6.49 -0.28 17.21
CA PRO A 139 5.83 0.76 17.99
C PRO A 139 4.36 0.91 17.62
N GLY A 140 3.51 1.24 18.61
CA GLY A 140 2.09 1.50 18.37
C GLY A 140 1.83 2.68 17.42
N THR A 141 2.80 3.59 17.29
CA THR A 141 2.77 4.74 16.37
C THR A 141 3.30 4.42 14.97
N SER A 142 3.76 3.19 14.71
CA SER A 142 4.26 2.80 13.39
C SER A 142 3.14 2.85 12.34
N LEU A 143 3.44 3.38 11.16
CA LEU A 143 2.52 3.38 10.01
C LEU A 143 2.05 1.96 9.64
N LEU A 144 2.86 0.94 9.88
CA LEU A 144 2.45 -0.44 9.61
C LEU A 144 1.27 -0.89 10.46
N ARG A 145 1.04 -0.27 11.62
CA ARG A 145 -0.09 -0.60 12.48
C ARG A 145 -1.44 -0.33 11.84
N GLU A 146 -1.51 0.58 10.86
CA GLU A 146 -2.73 0.78 10.05
C GLU A 146 -3.15 -0.53 9.34
N PHE A 147 -2.18 -1.32 8.91
CA PHE A 147 -2.43 -2.57 8.18
C PHE A 147 -2.45 -3.79 9.11
N LEU A 148 -1.58 -3.79 10.12
CA LEU A 148 -1.39 -4.94 11.03
C LEU A 148 -2.27 -4.88 12.28
N GLY A 149 -2.85 -3.73 12.59
CA GLY A 149 -3.57 -3.51 13.84
C GLY A 149 -2.65 -3.29 15.04
N GLY A 150 -3.25 -3.04 16.21
CA GLY A 150 -2.51 -2.76 17.45
C GLY A 150 -1.82 -1.40 17.46
N GLY A 151 -2.34 -0.44 16.68
CA GLY A 151 -1.88 0.94 16.70
C GLY A 151 -2.40 1.70 17.92
N SER A 152 -1.65 2.75 18.33
CA SER A 152 -2.07 3.67 19.40
C SER A 152 -3.03 4.75 18.92
N PHE A 153 -3.15 4.95 17.60
CA PHE A 153 -4.12 5.88 17.02
C PHE A 153 -5.50 5.23 16.93
N LYS A 154 -6.54 5.99 17.32
CA LYS A 154 -7.95 5.63 17.11
C LYS A 154 -8.42 6.31 15.83
N TYR A 155 -8.97 5.53 14.90
CA TYR A 155 -9.50 5.99 13.63
C TYR A 155 -11.04 5.99 13.65
#